data_3f97c1784bcd08bf18ea1414a0b199c3
#
_entry.id   3f97c1784bcd08bf18ea1414a0b199c3
#
_cell.length_a   1.000
_cell.length_b   1.000
_cell.length_c   1.000
_cell.angle_alpha   90.00
_cell.angle_beta   90.00
_cell.angle_gamma   90.00
#
_symmetry.space_group_name_H-M   'P 1'
#
loop_
_entity.id
_entity.type
_entity.pdbx_description
1 polymer ?
#
loop_
_entity_poly.entity_id
_entity_poly.type
_entity_poly.pdbx_seq_one_letter_code
_entity_poly.pdbx_strand_id
1 'polypeptide(L)'
;MAAKGEITLEDMRSCFTSAVVCDALDAAGCPNQSPRLQLKPLTVQGVLIGRCRTTLWGDMAHPDPRPYELELKAVDSCGADDVLICAAGGSMRSGIWGELLSTAARNRGCVGVVADGAVRDVDRMRKMGFPAFALGTSIYDSRDRQRVVDLGVPVEMGGVVFSTGDIIVADEDGVVVVPRRVEAEVVRRAWEKVHAENEV
;
A
#
# COMPACT_ATOMS: atom_id res chain seq x y z
N MET A 1 -8.98 36.30 3.69
CA MET A 1 -8.30 34.99 3.84
C MET A 1 -9.11 34.01 2.99
N ALA A 2 -8.57 33.60 1.83
CA ALA A 2 -9.22 32.58 1.00
C ALA A 2 -9.30 31.29 1.79
N ALA A 3 -10.44 30.59 1.74
CA ALA A 3 -10.57 29.26 2.27
C ALA A 3 -9.50 28.39 1.59
N LYS A 4 -8.52 27.89 2.34
CA LYS A 4 -7.58 26.88 1.84
C LYS A 4 -8.44 25.67 1.44
N GLY A 5 -8.50 25.36 0.14
CA GLY A 5 -9.13 24.14 -0.36
C GLY A 5 -8.55 22.92 0.36
N GLU A 6 -9.32 21.87 0.45
CA GLU A 6 -8.86 20.59 1.00
C GLU A 6 -7.70 20.06 0.15
N ILE A 7 -6.59 19.67 0.78
CA ILE A 7 -5.42 19.08 0.10
C ILE A 7 -5.83 17.69 -0.40
N THR A 8 -5.82 17.49 -1.70
CA THR A 8 -6.23 16.24 -2.33
C THR A 8 -5.10 15.21 -2.38
N LEU A 9 -5.42 13.95 -2.65
CA LEU A 9 -4.39 12.91 -2.89
C LEU A 9 -3.52 13.24 -4.11
N GLU A 10 -4.06 13.93 -5.10
CA GLU A 10 -3.30 14.38 -6.28
C GLU A 10 -2.29 15.47 -5.91
N ASP A 11 -2.69 16.43 -5.07
CA ASP A 11 -1.78 17.44 -4.53
C ASP A 11 -0.63 16.77 -3.75
N MET A 12 -0.96 15.78 -2.91
CA MET A 12 0.06 15.02 -2.17
C MET A 12 1.03 14.30 -3.11
N ARG A 13 0.54 13.62 -4.16
CA ARG A 13 1.38 12.92 -5.15
C ARG A 13 2.36 13.86 -5.85
N SER A 14 2.01 15.13 -5.97
CA SER A 14 2.86 16.12 -6.65
C SER A 14 4.09 16.54 -5.85
N CYS A 15 4.07 16.39 -4.51
CA CYS A 15 5.12 16.98 -3.68
C CYS A 15 5.47 16.22 -2.38
N PHE A 16 4.69 15.21 -1.95
CA PHE A 16 5.02 14.47 -0.75
C PHE A 16 6.00 13.34 -1.02
N THR A 17 6.88 13.08 -0.04
CA THR A 17 7.72 11.89 0.05
C THR A 17 7.41 11.14 1.35
N SER A 18 7.80 9.88 1.43
CA SER A 18 7.63 9.09 2.66
C SER A 18 8.36 9.75 3.85
N ALA A 19 9.54 10.33 3.61
CA ALA A 19 10.34 11.01 4.63
C ALA A 19 9.63 12.25 5.20
N VAL A 20 9.09 13.12 4.34
CA VAL A 20 8.34 14.32 4.78
C VAL A 20 7.11 13.95 5.59
N VAL A 21 6.39 12.91 5.17
CA VAL A 21 5.22 12.41 5.89
C VAL A 21 5.62 11.80 7.24
N CYS A 22 6.75 11.10 7.30
CA CYS A 22 7.27 10.54 8.55
C CYS A 22 7.59 11.64 9.57
N ASP A 23 8.28 12.71 9.14
CA ASP A 23 8.56 13.87 9.99
C ASP A 23 7.28 14.57 10.48
N ALA A 24 6.27 14.67 9.63
CA ALA A 24 4.97 15.24 10.00
C ALA A 24 4.22 14.37 11.02
N LEU A 25 4.33 13.04 10.92
CA LEU A 25 3.79 12.09 11.88
C LEU A 25 4.47 12.22 13.24
N ASP A 26 5.80 12.32 13.27
CA ASP A 26 6.57 12.55 14.50
C ASP A 26 6.13 13.85 15.19
N ALA A 27 6.02 14.93 14.42
CA ALA A 27 5.56 16.23 14.91
C ALA A 27 4.08 16.23 15.36
N ALA A 28 3.26 15.31 14.84
CA ALA A 28 1.87 15.09 15.27
C ALA A 28 1.74 14.13 16.48
N GLY A 29 2.86 13.67 17.04
CA GLY A 29 2.87 12.72 18.18
C GLY A 29 2.42 11.31 17.80
N CYS A 30 2.59 10.93 16.54
CA CYS A 30 2.25 9.60 16.01
C CYS A 30 3.47 8.93 15.35
N PRO A 31 4.56 8.69 16.10
CA PRO A 31 5.79 8.13 15.54
C PRO A 31 5.65 6.65 15.17
N ASN A 32 6.69 6.11 14.51
CA ASN A 32 6.82 4.67 14.20
C ASN A 32 5.70 4.12 13.29
N GLN A 33 5.28 4.89 12.29
CA GLN A 33 4.27 4.48 11.32
C GLN A 33 4.85 3.88 10.03
N SER A 34 6.15 3.54 10.02
CA SER A 34 6.81 2.83 8.92
C SER A 34 7.10 1.38 9.33
N PRO A 35 6.66 0.38 8.56
CA PRO A 35 6.96 -1.03 8.84
C PRO A 35 8.46 -1.30 8.90
N ARG A 36 8.90 -2.08 9.89
CA ARG A 36 10.30 -2.53 10.01
C ARG A 36 10.58 -3.68 9.05
N LEU A 37 10.26 -3.48 7.77
CA LEU A 37 10.40 -4.44 6.69
C LEU A 37 11.05 -3.76 5.49
N GLN A 38 11.81 -4.52 4.70
CA GLN A 38 12.42 -4.04 3.45
C GLN A 38 11.41 -4.13 2.30
N LEU A 39 10.33 -3.37 2.40
CA LEU A 39 9.35 -3.23 1.31
C LEU A 39 9.93 -2.32 0.23
N LYS A 40 10.24 -2.88 -0.93
CA LYS A 40 10.91 -2.17 -2.03
C LYS A 40 9.96 -2.04 -3.23
N PRO A 41 10.08 -0.93 -4.00
CA PRO A 41 9.38 -0.78 -5.27
C PRO A 41 9.97 -1.78 -6.29
N LEU A 42 9.19 -2.80 -6.67
CA LEU A 42 9.64 -3.83 -7.60
C LEU A 42 9.29 -3.52 -9.06
N THR A 43 8.38 -2.59 -9.30
CA THR A 43 7.82 -2.35 -10.65
C THR A 43 8.14 -0.97 -11.18
N VAL A 44 7.63 0.08 -10.58
CA VAL A 44 7.81 1.46 -11.01
C VAL A 44 8.45 2.28 -9.90
N GLN A 45 9.26 3.26 -10.30
CA GLN A 45 9.82 4.26 -9.40
C GLN A 45 8.84 5.43 -9.25
N GLY A 46 8.96 6.16 -8.16
CA GLY A 46 8.12 7.30 -7.84
C GLY A 46 7.28 7.07 -6.58
N VAL A 47 6.43 8.02 -6.28
CA VAL A 47 5.64 7.99 -5.05
C VAL A 47 4.29 7.33 -5.32
N LEU A 48 3.95 6.31 -4.51
CA LEU A 48 2.62 5.74 -4.42
C LEU A 48 1.88 6.38 -3.25
N ILE A 49 0.77 7.07 -3.51
CA ILE A 49 -0.11 7.61 -2.46
C ILE A 49 -1.55 7.21 -2.76
N GLY A 50 -2.23 6.66 -1.74
CA GLY A 50 -3.65 6.30 -1.86
C GLY A 50 -4.26 5.83 -0.56
N ARG A 51 -5.50 5.38 -0.62
CA ARG A 51 -6.28 4.89 0.52
C ARG A 51 -6.03 3.40 0.75
N CYS A 52 -5.65 3.07 1.96
CA CYS A 52 -5.44 1.71 2.40
C CYS A 52 -6.70 0.86 2.24
N ARG A 53 -6.56 -0.32 1.64
CA ARG A 53 -7.56 -1.38 1.62
C ARG A 53 -6.89 -2.70 1.98
N THR A 54 -7.24 -3.23 3.13
CA THR A 54 -6.52 -4.34 3.75
C THR A 54 -7.04 -5.71 3.33
N THR A 55 -6.11 -6.65 3.17
CA THR A 55 -6.36 -8.09 3.02
C THR A 55 -5.41 -8.85 3.96
N LEU A 56 -5.96 -9.77 4.72
CA LEU A 56 -5.20 -10.68 5.57
C LEU A 56 -5.00 -12.00 4.82
N TRP A 57 -3.75 -12.44 4.69
CA TRP A 57 -3.38 -13.67 4.01
C TRP A 57 -2.90 -14.74 4.98
N GLY A 58 -3.07 -15.99 4.61
CA GLY A 58 -2.60 -17.13 5.38
C GLY A 58 -2.01 -18.23 4.49
N ASP A 59 -1.01 -18.94 5.02
CA ASP A 59 -0.45 -20.12 4.39
C ASP A 59 -1.42 -21.29 4.45
N MET A 60 -1.45 -22.10 3.38
CA MET A 60 -2.32 -23.26 3.25
C MET A 60 -1.50 -24.57 3.39
N ALA A 61 -2.09 -25.56 4.06
CA ALA A 61 -1.54 -26.92 4.19
C ALA A 61 -2.34 -27.98 3.42
N HIS A 62 -3.41 -27.56 2.71
CA HIS A 62 -4.29 -28.46 1.95
C HIS A 62 -4.84 -27.72 0.72
N PRO A 63 -5.40 -28.43 -0.28
CA PRO A 63 -6.07 -27.81 -1.42
C PRO A 63 -7.21 -26.92 -0.98
N ASP A 64 -7.34 -25.73 -1.61
CA ASP A 64 -8.43 -24.81 -1.36
C ASP A 64 -9.66 -25.20 -2.18
N PRO A 65 -10.81 -25.50 -1.57
CA PRO A 65 -12.03 -25.82 -2.30
C PRO A 65 -12.60 -24.64 -3.08
N ARG A 66 -12.17 -23.40 -2.74
CA ARG A 66 -12.59 -22.17 -3.40
C ARG A 66 -11.41 -21.22 -3.61
N PRO A 67 -10.45 -21.64 -4.47
CA PRO A 67 -9.26 -20.84 -4.71
C PRO A 67 -9.62 -19.45 -5.25
N TYR A 68 -8.88 -18.44 -4.82
CA TYR A 68 -9.00 -17.03 -5.24
C TYR A 68 -10.31 -16.31 -4.82
N GLU A 69 -11.22 -16.94 -4.07
CA GLU A 69 -12.54 -16.34 -3.80
C GLU A 69 -12.44 -14.96 -3.14
N LEU A 70 -11.67 -14.85 -2.04
CA LEU A 70 -11.56 -13.58 -1.31
C LEU A 70 -10.59 -12.60 -1.96
N GLU A 71 -9.55 -13.05 -2.66
CA GLU A 71 -8.68 -12.15 -3.41
C GLU A 71 -9.39 -11.48 -4.58
N LEU A 72 -10.26 -12.20 -5.29
CA LEU A 72 -11.10 -11.61 -6.33
C LEU A 72 -12.12 -10.64 -5.74
N LYS A 73 -12.74 -10.97 -4.60
CA LYS A 73 -13.63 -10.04 -3.87
C LYS A 73 -12.87 -8.78 -3.42
N ALA A 74 -11.62 -8.91 -2.95
CA ALA A 74 -10.80 -7.76 -2.58
C ALA A 74 -10.61 -6.82 -3.76
N VAL A 75 -10.20 -7.35 -4.92
CA VAL A 75 -10.01 -6.59 -6.14
C VAL A 75 -11.31 -5.96 -6.63
N ASP A 76 -12.41 -6.71 -6.61
CA ASP A 76 -13.73 -6.22 -7.02
C ASP A 76 -14.26 -5.09 -6.11
N SER A 77 -13.83 -5.05 -4.86
CA SER A 77 -14.20 -4.00 -3.90
C SER A 77 -13.34 -2.73 -3.98
N CYS A 78 -12.29 -2.73 -4.81
CA CYS A 78 -11.46 -1.54 -5.00
C CYS A 78 -12.22 -0.39 -5.63
N GLY A 79 -11.86 0.81 -5.23
CA GLY A 79 -12.32 2.07 -5.80
C GLY A 79 -11.15 2.96 -6.24
N ALA A 80 -11.51 4.18 -6.67
CA ALA A 80 -10.52 5.18 -7.05
C ALA A 80 -9.55 5.48 -5.89
N ASP A 81 -8.27 5.57 -6.23
CA ASP A 81 -7.18 5.88 -5.30
C ASP A 81 -6.93 4.85 -4.18
N ASP A 82 -7.51 3.65 -4.26
CA ASP A 82 -7.19 2.58 -3.31
C ASP A 82 -5.76 2.04 -3.53
N VAL A 83 -5.10 1.70 -2.43
CA VAL A 83 -3.87 0.89 -2.37
C VAL A 83 -4.21 -0.40 -1.66
N LEU A 84 -4.06 -1.53 -2.33
CA LEU A 84 -4.26 -2.83 -1.69
C LEU A 84 -3.08 -3.18 -0.80
N ILE A 85 -3.38 -3.60 0.43
CA ILE A 85 -2.42 -4.07 1.42
C ILE A 85 -2.60 -5.57 1.58
N CYS A 86 -1.54 -6.32 1.27
CA CYS A 86 -1.54 -7.78 1.36
C CYS A 86 -0.66 -8.20 2.54
N ALA A 87 -1.27 -8.38 3.71
CA ALA A 87 -0.59 -8.80 4.93
C ALA A 87 -0.45 -10.33 4.95
N ALA A 88 0.72 -10.83 4.57
CA ALA A 88 1.04 -12.25 4.46
C ALA A 88 2.01 -12.73 5.56
N GLY A 89 2.31 -11.89 6.55
CA GLY A 89 3.18 -12.22 7.67
C GLY A 89 4.62 -12.54 7.27
N GLY A 90 5.12 -11.94 6.21
CA GLY A 90 6.47 -12.19 5.68
C GLY A 90 6.60 -13.46 4.86
N SER A 91 5.52 -14.19 4.59
CA SER A 91 5.59 -15.45 3.84
C SER A 91 5.96 -15.23 2.38
N MET A 92 7.03 -15.88 1.95
CA MET A 92 7.54 -15.88 0.56
C MET A 92 7.15 -17.15 -0.20
N ARG A 93 6.16 -17.89 0.29
CA ARG A 93 5.80 -19.23 -0.21
C ARG A 93 5.26 -19.20 -1.63
N SER A 94 4.59 -18.11 -2.01
CA SER A 94 4.07 -17.91 -3.38
C SER A 94 4.03 -16.44 -3.76
N GLY A 95 3.93 -16.15 -5.05
CA GLY A 95 3.63 -14.81 -5.55
C GLY A 95 2.13 -14.54 -5.39
N ILE A 96 1.77 -13.91 -4.28
CA ILE A 96 0.36 -13.64 -3.91
C ILE A 96 -0.28 -12.53 -4.75
N TRP A 97 0.52 -11.77 -5.47
CA TRP A 97 0.08 -10.70 -6.36
C TRP A 97 0.82 -10.76 -7.69
N GLY A 98 0.15 -10.41 -8.79
CA GLY A 98 0.74 -10.45 -10.13
C GLY A 98 -0.05 -9.66 -11.16
N GLU A 99 0.25 -9.88 -12.45
CA GLU A 99 -0.33 -9.14 -13.59
C GLU A 99 -1.86 -9.13 -13.59
N LEU A 100 -2.49 -10.29 -13.42
CA LEU A 100 -3.96 -10.41 -13.55
C LEU A 100 -4.70 -9.61 -12.49
N LEU A 101 -4.28 -9.72 -11.22
CA LEU A 101 -4.88 -8.97 -10.12
C LEU A 101 -4.59 -7.47 -10.29
N SER A 102 -3.39 -7.09 -10.73
CA SER A 102 -3.02 -5.68 -11.00
C SER A 102 -3.88 -5.08 -12.11
N THR A 103 -4.13 -5.83 -13.18
CA THR A 103 -4.99 -5.38 -14.28
C THR A 103 -6.42 -5.15 -13.79
N ALA A 104 -6.98 -6.11 -13.06
CA ALA A 104 -8.33 -6.01 -12.52
C ALA A 104 -8.46 -4.87 -11.50
N ALA A 105 -7.51 -4.75 -10.57
CA ALA A 105 -7.50 -3.70 -9.55
C ALA A 105 -7.38 -2.30 -10.17
N ARG A 106 -6.47 -2.11 -11.14
CA ARG A 106 -6.32 -0.85 -11.87
C ARG A 106 -7.59 -0.44 -12.59
N ASN A 107 -8.30 -1.39 -13.21
CA ASN A 107 -9.58 -1.12 -13.88
C ASN A 107 -10.68 -0.67 -12.91
N ARG A 108 -10.53 -0.92 -11.61
CA ARG A 108 -11.40 -0.44 -10.54
C ARG A 108 -10.93 0.89 -9.93
N GLY A 109 -9.77 1.40 -10.37
CA GLY A 109 -9.19 2.66 -9.87
C GLY A 109 -8.14 2.48 -8.77
N CYS A 110 -7.76 1.24 -8.43
CA CYS A 110 -6.65 0.97 -7.52
C CYS A 110 -5.35 1.47 -8.11
N VAL A 111 -4.52 2.15 -7.32
CA VAL A 111 -3.30 2.82 -7.76
C VAL A 111 -2.02 2.07 -7.42
N GLY A 112 -2.09 0.99 -6.65
CA GLY A 112 -0.93 0.17 -6.32
C GLY A 112 -1.19 -0.90 -5.27
N VAL A 113 -0.16 -1.68 -4.97
CA VAL A 113 -0.18 -2.73 -3.96
C VAL A 113 1.05 -2.66 -3.07
N VAL A 114 0.87 -2.95 -1.79
CA VAL A 114 1.95 -3.18 -0.81
C VAL A 114 1.74 -4.56 -0.19
N ALA A 115 2.75 -5.44 -0.28
CA ALA A 115 2.68 -6.81 0.22
C ALA A 115 3.87 -7.14 1.12
N ASP A 116 3.63 -7.59 2.34
CA ASP A 116 4.67 -8.17 3.18
C ASP A 116 4.91 -9.66 2.84
N GLY A 117 5.00 -9.93 1.58
CA GLY A 117 5.18 -11.24 0.98
C GLY A 117 5.85 -11.12 -0.40
N ALA A 118 5.70 -12.16 -1.22
CA ALA A 118 6.23 -12.17 -2.57
C ALA A 118 5.18 -11.84 -3.62
N VAL A 119 5.63 -11.21 -4.73
CA VAL A 119 4.83 -10.97 -5.93
C VAL A 119 5.42 -11.73 -7.13
N ARG A 120 4.67 -11.82 -8.22
CA ARG A 120 5.13 -12.39 -9.50
C ARG A 120 4.80 -11.48 -10.68
N ASP A 121 5.19 -11.85 -11.88
CA ASP A 121 4.92 -11.10 -13.12
C ASP A 121 5.42 -9.65 -13.10
N VAL A 122 6.52 -9.38 -12.39
CA VAL A 122 7.05 -8.02 -12.14
C VAL A 122 7.27 -7.24 -13.42
N ASP A 123 7.81 -7.88 -14.49
CA ASP A 123 8.01 -7.22 -15.77
C ASP A 123 6.68 -6.77 -16.41
N ARG A 124 5.62 -7.57 -16.27
CA ARG A 124 4.29 -7.24 -16.78
C ARG A 124 3.67 -6.07 -16.01
N MET A 125 3.74 -6.11 -14.67
CA MET A 125 3.28 -4.99 -13.84
C MET A 125 4.06 -3.71 -14.11
N ARG A 126 5.38 -3.81 -14.34
CA ARG A 126 6.22 -2.66 -14.72
C ARG A 126 5.78 -2.06 -16.04
N LYS A 127 5.57 -2.87 -17.08
CA LYS A 127 5.11 -2.41 -18.41
C LYS A 127 3.74 -1.75 -18.36
N MET A 128 2.86 -2.16 -17.45
CA MET A 128 1.57 -1.51 -17.29
C MET A 128 1.62 -0.27 -16.39
N GLY A 129 2.77 0.04 -15.77
CA GLY A 129 2.92 1.18 -14.87
C GLY A 129 2.18 1.00 -13.53
N PHE A 130 1.99 -0.25 -13.05
CA PHE A 130 1.30 -0.50 -11.78
C PHE A 130 2.31 -0.62 -10.63
N PRO A 131 2.30 0.29 -9.63
CA PRO A 131 3.20 0.25 -8.49
C PRO A 131 2.97 -0.99 -7.62
N ALA A 132 4.04 -1.73 -7.34
CA ALA A 132 4.03 -2.85 -6.42
C ALA A 132 5.25 -2.80 -5.50
N PHE A 133 4.99 -2.69 -4.20
CA PHE A 133 5.97 -2.75 -3.13
C PHE A 133 5.87 -4.10 -2.44
N ALA A 134 6.98 -4.82 -2.33
CA ALA A 134 6.97 -6.15 -1.73
C ALA A 134 8.33 -6.51 -1.11
N LEU A 135 8.36 -7.62 -0.36
CA LEU A 135 9.61 -8.17 0.18
C LEU A 135 10.47 -8.81 -0.91
N GLY A 136 9.85 -9.29 -1.99
CA GLY A 136 10.56 -9.94 -3.09
C GLY A 136 9.63 -10.65 -4.06
N THR A 137 10.16 -11.65 -4.77
CA THR A 137 9.44 -12.37 -5.82
C THR A 137 9.39 -13.87 -5.56
N SER A 138 8.30 -14.50 -6.03
CA SER A 138 8.16 -15.95 -6.09
C SER A 138 7.40 -16.33 -7.35
N ILE A 139 7.85 -17.35 -8.07
CA ILE A 139 7.22 -17.80 -9.32
C ILE A 139 5.98 -18.66 -9.08
N TYR A 140 5.79 -19.16 -7.87
CA TYR A 140 4.67 -20.05 -7.55
C TYR A 140 3.36 -19.27 -7.47
N ASP A 141 2.29 -19.89 -7.93
CA ASP A 141 0.92 -19.41 -7.75
C ASP A 141 0.48 -19.51 -6.29
N SER A 142 -0.42 -18.62 -5.83
CA SER A 142 -1.01 -18.67 -4.49
C SER A 142 -1.88 -19.91 -4.27
N ARG A 143 -2.47 -20.45 -5.33
CA ARG A 143 -3.37 -21.62 -5.26
C ARG A 143 -2.76 -22.75 -4.45
N ASP A 144 -3.51 -23.24 -3.47
CA ASP A 144 -3.14 -24.32 -2.55
C ASP A 144 -1.88 -24.04 -1.70
N ARG A 145 -1.39 -22.80 -1.70
CA ARG A 145 -0.22 -22.37 -0.93
C ARG A 145 -0.52 -21.23 0.03
N GLN A 146 -1.25 -20.23 -0.45
CA GLN A 146 -1.67 -19.08 0.33
C GLN A 146 -3.05 -18.62 -0.13
N ARG A 147 -3.80 -18.00 0.76
CA ARG A 147 -5.12 -17.43 0.43
C ARG A 147 -5.39 -16.18 1.26
N VAL A 148 -6.27 -15.33 0.77
CA VAL A 148 -6.89 -14.32 1.61
C VAL A 148 -7.84 -15.01 2.59
N VAL A 149 -7.70 -14.68 3.87
CA VAL A 149 -8.55 -15.23 4.95
C VAL A 149 -9.57 -14.22 5.45
N ASP A 150 -9.27 -12.91 5.32
CA ASP A 150 -10.21 -11.84 5.68
C ASP A 150 -9.94 -10.55 4.88
N LEU A 151 -10.98 -9.68 4.80
CA LEU A 151 -10.97 -8.43 4.05
C LEU A 151 -11.38 -7.26 4.94
N GLY A 152 -10.73 -6.11 4.78
CA GLY A 152 -11.10 -4.86 5.44
C GLY A 152 -10.84 -4.84 6.96
N VAL A 153 -10.24 -5.87 7.51
CA VAL A 153 -9.84 -5.93 8.93
C VAL A 153 -8.52 -5.19 9.13
N PRO A 154 -8.25 -4.62 10.31
CA PRO A 154 -6.91 -4.13 10.63
C PRO A 154 -5.90 -5.27 10.53
N VAL A 155 -4.76 -4.98 9.87
CA VAL A 155 -3.66 -5.94 9.71
C VAL A 155 -2.37 -5.33 10.21
N GLU A 156 -1.45 -6.17 10.71
CA GLU A 156 -0.13 -5.73 11.12
C GLU A 156 0.92 -6.17 10.11
N MET A 157 1.81 -5.24 9.73
CA MET A 157 3.01 -5.55 8.94
C MET A 157 4.21 -4.85 9.58
N GLY A 158 5.22 -5.63 9.98
CA GLY A 158 6.47 -5.09 10.53
C GLY A 158 6.31 -4.18 11.75
N GLY A 159 5.37 -4.45 12.63
CA GLY A 159 5.08 -3.69 13.85
C GLY A 159 4.18 -2.48 13.64
N VAL A 160 3.61 -2.29 12.45
CA VAL A 160 2.68 -1.19 12.14
C VAL A 160 1.31 -1.75 11.76
N VAL A 161 0.26 -1.16 12.33
CA VAL A 161 -1.13 -1.50 11.99
C VAL A 161 -1.59 -0.68 10.80
N PHE A 162 -2.12 -1.36 9.80
CA PHE A 162 -2.79 -0.80 8.63
C PHE A 162 -4.29 -1.00 8.78
N SER A 163 -5.06 0.05 8.60
CA SER A 163 -6.53 -0.02 8.63
C SER A 163 -7.11 0.52 7.34
N THR A 164 -8.19 -0.09 6.87
CA THR A 164 -8.88 0.39 5.67
C THR A 164 -9.28 1.85 5.83
N GLY A 165 -8.87 2.67 4.85
CA GLY A 165 -9.11 4.10 4.82
C GLY A 165 -7.95 4.97 5.30
N ASP A 166 -6.91 4.42 5.95
CA ASP A 166 -5.67 5.16 6.23
C ASP A 166 -5.01 5.61 4.92
N ILE A 167 -4.15 6.64 4.96
CA ILE A 167 -3.35 7.00 3.80
C ILE A 167 -2.05 6.20 3.81
N ILE A 168 -1.70 5.65 2.65
CA ILE A 168 -0.41 5.03 2.38
C ILE A 168 0.43 5.99 1.56
N VAL A 169 1.67 6.20 1.98
CA VAL A 169 2.70 6.87 1.18
C VAL A 169 3.89 5.93 1.08
N ALA A 170 4.32 5.63 -0.14
CA ALA A 170 5.42 4.70 -0.38
C ALA A 170 6.30 5.19 -1.53
N ASP A 171 7.61 5.12 -1.35
CA ASP A 171 8.62 5.47 -2.34
C ASP A 171 9.88 4.60 -2.16
N GLU A 172 11.02 4.99 -2.73
CA GLU A 172 12.27 4.23 -2.67
C GLU A 172 12.82 4.08 -1.24
N ASP A 173 12.50 5.02 -0.34
CA ASP A 173 12.94 4.99 1.06
C ASP A 173 12.14 4.00 1.90
N GLY A 174 10.84 3.85 1.60
CA GLY A 174 9.98 2.88 2.29
C GLY A 174 8.49 3.16 2.17
N VAL A 175 7.76 2.57 3.10
CA VAL A 175 6.30 2.69 3.21
C VAL A 175 5.96 3.34 4.55
N VAL A 176 5.07 4.31 4.56
CA VAL A 176 4.54 4.95 5.78
C VAL A 176 3.02 5.00 5.74
N VAL A 177 2.41 4.82 6.91
CA VAL A 177 0.95 4.84 7.10
C VAL A 177 0.55 6.10 7.84
N VAL A 178 -0.42 6.82 7.34
CA VAL A 178 -1.04 7.94 8.05
C VAL A 178 -2.41 7.48 8.57
N PRO A 179 -2.54 7.20 9.88
CA PRO A 179 -3.82 6.82 10.46
C PRO A 179 -4.86 7.94 10.31
N ARG A 180 -6.11 7.57 9.99
CA ARG A 180 -7.20 8.52 9.78
C ARG A 180 -7.38 9.53 10.92
N ARG A 181 -7.14 9.10 12.17
CA ARG A 181 -7.29 9.96 13.37
C ARG A 181 -6.35 11.17 13.38
N VAL A 182 -5.22 11.12 12.67
CA VAL A 182 -4.21 12.20 12.61
C VAL A 182 -4.05 12.76 11.20
N GLU A 183 -4.81 12.26 10.22
CA GLU A 183 -4.67 12.58 8.79
C GLU A 183 -4.65 14.09 8.52
N ALA A 184 -5.67 14.80 8.97
CA ALA A 184 -5.79 16.23 8.69
C ALA A 184 -4.59 17.04 9.21
N GLU A 185 -4.07 16.69 10.39
CA GLU A 185 -2.92 17.36 10.98
C GLU A 185 -1.63 17.01 10.24
N VAL A 186 -1.42 15.72 9.96
CA VAL A 186 -0.20 15.24 9.27
C VAL A 186 -0.12 15.81 7.85
N VAL A 187 -1.21 15.76 7.10
CA VAL A 187 -1.26 16.30 5.73
C VAL A 187 -0.98 17.82 5.74
N ARG A 188 -1.58 18.57 6.66
CA ARG A 188 -1.31 20.00 6.79
C ARG A 188 0.17 20.28 7.11
N ARG A 189 0.76 19.56 8.09
CA ARG A 189 2.16 19.73 8.48
C ARG A 189 3.12 19.39 7.34
N ALA A 190 2.89 18.26 6.64
CA ALA A 190 3.68 17.85 5.49
C ALA A 190 3.59 18.91 4.37
N TRP A 191 2.41 19.42 4.10
CA TRP A 191 2.18 20.46 3.12
C TRP A 191 2.93 21.76 3.44
N GLU A 192 2.83 22.23 4.68
CA GLU A 192 3.53 23.41 5.15
C GLU A 192 5.06 23.25 5.06
N LYS A 193 5.58 22.07 5.41
CA LYS A 193 7.00 21.78 5.33
C LYS A 193 7.54 21.84 3.90
N VAL A 194 6.88 21.14 2.97
CA VAL A 194 7.29 21.13 1.54
C VAL A 194 7.29 22.54 0.94
N HIS A 195 6.30 23.37 1.27
CA HIS A 195 6.18 24.71 0.71
C HIS A 195 7.14 25.72 1.38
N ALA A 196 7.50 25.51 2.66
CA ALA A 196 8.50 26.34 3.31
C ALA A 196 9.94 26.06 2.79
N GLU A 197 10.25 24.80 2.46
CA GLU A 197 11.54 24.43 1.89
C GLU A 197 11.74 24.95 0.45
N ASN A 198 10.66 25.20 -0.28
CA ASN A 198 10.71 25.75 -1.65
C ASN A 198 10.86 27.29 -1.69
N GLU A 199 10.81 27.99 -0.55
CA GLU A 199 11.01 29.44 -0.46
C GLU A 199 12.47 29.81 -0.10
N VAL A 200 13.38 28.83 0.04
CA VAL A 200 14.81 29.01 0.33
C VAL A 200 15.65 28.70 -0.92
#